data_738f53346dfab20ffb322c24bd0e1cd6
#
_entry.id   738f53346dfab20ffb322c24bd0e1cd6
#
_cell.length_a   1.000
_cell.length_b   1.000
_cell.length_c   1.000
_cell.angle_alpha   90.00
_cell.angle_beta   90.00
_cell.angle_gamma   90.00
#
_symmetry.space_group_name_H-M   'P 1'
#
loop_
_entity.id
_entity.type
_entity.pdbx_description
1 polymer ?
#
loop_
_entity_poly.entity_id
_entity_poly.type
_entity_poly.pdbx_seq_one_letter_code
_entity_poly.pdbx_strand_id
1 'polypeptide(L)'
;MLHGEEWFSVLIIRALFKALDLGKLKGTVIAIPVANESAFNTNTRCVMDNSDEPDANRSFDGRYNCLTNLICRCVEENFLSKADYLIDYHVGTWGNRMADIGYGSDYPDAELVRISRGMAKAYCFPVLHAMRLNQGTHSARNAMGCAGLKYGVPAIVPEIGGLGFGQAQEDAWIQDNIRGLLGNLSFLGMLEGEIPYCEKYLEVGEYFRVSPKNGGYVELALPSAGALTPVKRDQLLARVIDPKTFQVLEELRSPCDGMIFYGCRNYMVRPGGWVFGVANMEHDCSKWVGAD
;
A
#
# COMPACT_ATOMS: atom_id res chain seq x y z
N MET A 1 -4.19 -10.32 4.10
CA MET A 1 -3.46 -9.79 5.28
C MET A 1 -2.20 -10.61 5.53
N LEU A 2 -1.04 -10.03 5.23
CA LEU A 2 0.27 -10.47 5.73
C LEU A 2 0.58 -9.79 7.08
N HIS A 3 0.13 -8.55 7.25
CA HIS A 3 0.20 -7.79 8.50
C HIS A 3 -1.15 -7.82 9.20
N GLY A 4 -1.17 -8.28 10.45
CA GLY A 4 -2.41 -8.52 11.19
C GLY A 4 -3.16 -7.25 11.59
N GLU A 5 -2.49 -6.12 11.67
CA GLU A 5 -3.09 -4.83 11.97
C GLU A 5 -3.79 -4.16 10.76
N GLU A 6 -3.62 -4.70 9.54
CA GLU A 6 -4.20 -4.17 8.30
C GLU A 6 -5.54 -4.85 7.94
N TRP A 7 -6.36 -5.16 8.94
CA TRP A 7 -7.60 -5.94 8.78
C TRP A 7 -8.69 -5.24 7.94
N PHE A 8 -8.56 -3.95 7.66
CA PHE A 8 -9.47 -3.25 6.75
C PHE A 8 -9.50 -3.89 5.34
N SER A 9 -8.40 -4.52 4.91
CA SER A 9 -8.32 -5.27 3.66
C SER A 9 -9.32 -6.45 3.59
N VAL A 10 -9.67 -7.05 4.73
CA VAL A 10 -10.68 -8.11 4.79
C VAL A 10 -12.08 -7.58 4.44
N LEU A 11 -12.40 -6.35 4.85
CA LEU A 11 -13.67 -5.70 4.50
C LEU A 11 -13.76 -5.45 3.00
N ILE A 12 -12.64 -5.05 2.37
CA ILE A 12 -12.54 -4.84 0.92
C ILE A 12 -12.78 -6.17 0.18
N ILE A 13 -12.09 -7.24 0.56
CA ILE A 13 -12.26 -8.57 -0.05
C ILE A 13 -13.71 -9.06 0.11
N ARG A 14 -14.27 -8.93 1.31
CA ARG A 14 -15.68 -9.28 1.56
C ARG A 14 -16.64 -8.48 0.67
N ALA A 15 -16.41 -7.20 0.50
CA ALA A 15 -17.23 -6.34 -0.34
C ALA A 15 -17.09 -6.70 -1.83
N LEU A 16 -15.89 -7.03 -2.31
CA LEU A 16 -15.66 -7.53 -3.67
C LEU A 16 -16.50 -8.78 -3.95
N PHE A 17 -16.44 -9.79 -3.09
CA PHE A 17 -17.19 -11.04 -3.30
C PHE A 17 -18.71 -10.83 -3.26
N LYS A 18 -19.20 -9.77 -2.65
CA LYS A 18 -20.62 -9.38 -2.72
C LYS A 18 -20.96 -8.66 -4.03
N ALA A 19 -20.02 -7.89 -4.59
CA ALA A 19 -20.23 -7.12 -5.82
C ALA A 19 -19.97 -7.95 -7.08
N LEU A 20 -19.20 -9.04 -6.98
CA LEU A 20 -18.78 -9.86 -8.12
C LEU A 20 -19.92 -10.75 -8.61
N ASP A 21 -20.31 -10.56 -9.87
CA ASP A 21 -21.24 -11.45 -10.57
C ASP A 21 -20.48 -12.65 -11.12
N LEU A 22 -20.55 -13.77 -10.41
CA LEU A 22 -19.85 -15.01 -10.79
C LEU A 22 -20.32 -15.57 -12.14
N GLY A 23 -21.55 -15.26 -12.58
CA GLY A 23 -22.07 -15.69 -13.88
C GLY A 23 -21.42 -14.97 -15.07
N LYS A 24 -20.77 -13.82 -14.81
CA LYS A 24 -20.05 -13.04 -15.82
C LYS A 24 -18.54 -13.16 -15.73
N LEU A 25 -18.04 -13.79 -14.67
CA LEU A 25 -16.60 -13.94 -14.45
C LEU A 25 -16.00 -14.96 -15.42
N LYS A 26 -14.98 -14.54 -16.16
CA LYS A 26 -14.12 -15.40 -16.98
C LYS A 26 -12.84 -15.70 -16.21
N GLY A 27 -12.57 -16.98 -15.96
CA GLY A 27 -11.40 -17.38 -15.15
C GLY A 27 -11.71 -17.55 -13.67
N THR A 28 -10.70 -17.43 -12.83
CA THR A 28 -10.80 -17.72 -11.39
C THR A 28 -10.22 -16.59 -10.56
N VAL A 29 -10.95 -16.16 -9.52
CA VAL A 29 -10.46 -15.25 -8.50
C VAL A 29 -10.26 -16.03 -7.21
N ILE A 30 -9.01 -16.08 -6.72
CA ILE A 30 -8.65 -16.68 -5.44
C ILE A 30 -8.29 -15.55 -4.49
N ALA A 31 -8.94 -15.50 -3.33
CA ALA A 31 -8.61 -14.52 -2.29
C ALA A 31 -8.16 -15.22 -1.01
N ILE A 32 -7.10 -14.67 -0.40
CA ILE A 32 -6.59 -15.07 0.91
C ILE A 32 -6.81 -13.89 1.87
N PRO A 33 -7.97 -13.81 2.53
CA PRO A 33 -8.27 -12.67 3.40
C PRO A 33 -7.29 -12.53 4.56
N VAL A 34 -6.88 -13.64 5.16
CA VAL A 34 -5.92 -13.69 6.27
C VAL A 34 -4.85 -14.72 5.93
N ALA A 35 -3.68 -14.25 5.50
CA ALA A 35 -2.54 -15.13 5.24
C ALA A 35 -1.73 -15.39 6.53
N ASN A 36 -1.68 -14.41 7.44
CA ASN A 36 -0.95 -14.48 8.71
C ASN A 36 -1.92 -14.43 9.90
N GLU A 37 -2.48 -15.59 10.24
CA GLU A 37 -3.48 -15.72 11.30
C GLU A 37 -2.92 -15.36 12.68
N SER A 38 -1.66 -15.69 12.96
CA SER A 38 -1.02 -15.34 14.24
C SER A 38 -0.91 -13.84 14.45
N ALA A 39 -0.49 -13.09 13.42
CA ALA A 39 -0.44 -11.63 13.47
C ALA A 39 -1.85 -11.01 13.53
N PHE A 40 -2.82 -11.60 12.83
CA PHE A 40 -4.22 -11.18 12.90
C PHE A 40 -4.79 -11.32 14.31
N ASN A 41 -4.63 -12.48 14.95
CA ASN A 41 -5.16 -12.75 16.28
C ASN A 41 -4.58 -11.83 17.37
N THR A 42 -3.37 -11.32 17.17
CA THR A 42 -2.70 -10.37 18.07
C THR A 42 -2.86 -8.92 17.65
N ASN A 43 -3.47 -8.66 16.47
CA ASN A 43 -3.60 -7.33 15.88
C ASN A 43 -2.24 -6.60 15.78
N THR A 44 -1.22 -7.31 15.29
CA THR A 44 0.16 -6.81 15.15
C THR A 44 0.65 -6.93 13.73
N ARG A 45 1.68 -6.16 13.37
CA ARG A 45 2.31 -6.25 12.05
C ARG A 45 2.96 -7.61 11.80
N CYS A 46 3.69 -8.13 12.80
CA CYS A 46 4.44 -9.38 12.73
C CYS A 46 3.86 -10.42 13.67
N VAL A 47 4.27 -11.67 13.51
CA VAL A 47 4.00 -12.73 14.48
C VAL A 47 4.70 -12.37 15.80
N MET A 48 3.93 -12.31 16.89
CA MET A 48 4.45 -12.01 18.23
C MET A 48 4.81 -13.31 18.97
N ASP A 49 5.73 -14.07 18.40
CA ASP A 49 6.36 -15.20 19.03
C ASP A 49 7.79 -14.84 19.41
N ASN A 50 8.26 -15.18 20.60
CA ASN A 50 9.59 -14.84 21.11
C ASN A 50 10.76 -15.31 20.24
N SER A 51 10.51 -16.21 19.31
CA SER A 51 11.51 -16.77 18.39
C SER A 51 11.46 -16.22 16.99
N ASP A 52 10.40 -15.47 16.61
CA ASP A 52 10.13 -15.12 15.23
C ASP A 52 9.31 -13.82 15.12
N GLU A 53 10.00 -12.71 14.89
CA GLU A 53 9.37 -11.41 14.64
C GLU A 53 9.67 -10.82 13.24
N PRO A 54 10.05 -11.57 12.18
CA PRO A 54 10.30 -10.97 10.88
C PRO A 54 8.99 -10.49 10.24
N ASP A 55 9.08 -9.40 9.50
CA ASP A 55 8.01 -8.91 8.67
C ASP A 55 7.71 -9.92 7.54
N ALA A 56 6.48 -10.46 7.51
CA ALA A 56 6.07 -11.43 6.50
C ALA A 56 6.24 -10.88 5.07
N ASN A 57 5.92 -9.58 4.86
CA ASN A 57 6.10 -8.95 3.55
C ASN A 57 7.56 -8.51 3.27
N ARG A 58 8.54 -9.15 3.94
CA ARG A 58 9.99 -9.09 3.71
C ARG A 58 10.62 -10.49 3.76
N SER A 59 9.80 -11.55 3.79
CA SER A 59 10.22 -12.91 4.07
C SER A 59 9.91 -13.92 2.95
N PHE A 60 9.55 -13.45 1.75
CA PHE A 60 9.43 -14.26 0.53
C PHE A 60 10.82 -14.52 -0.09
N ASP A 61 11.71 -15.18 0.66
CA ASP A 61 13.11 -15.40 0.28
C ASP A 61 13.51 -16.89 0.30
N GLY A 62 12.52 -17.78 0.41
CA GLY A 62 12.71 -19.22 0.39
C GLY A 62 13.24 -19.82 1.69
N ARG A 63 13.46 -19.02 2.75
CA ARG A 63 13.79 -19.54 4.08
C ARG A 63 12.59 -20.26 4.71
N TYR A 64 12.83 -21.08 5.72
CA TYR A 64 11.78 -21.86 6.42
C TYR A 64 12.17 -22.18 7.88
N ASN A 65 12.92 -21.30 8.50
CA ASN A 65 13.45 -21.47 9.85
C ASN A 65 12.53 -20.89 10.95
N CYS A 66 11.40 -20.31 10.58
CA CYS A 66 10.43 -19.73 11.51
C CYS A 66 9.02 -19.76 10.92
N LEU A 67 7.99 -19.51 11.75
CA LEU A 67 6.59 -19.56 11.34
C LEU A 67 6.29 -18.58 10.19
N THR A 68 6.79 -17.34 10.27
CA THR A 68 6.61 -16.34 9.23
C THR A 68 7.14 -16.81 7.87
N ASN A 69 8.32 -17.44 7.84
CA ASN A 69 8.88 -18.02 6.60
C ASN A 69 8.01 -19.17 6.08
N LEU A 70 7.45 -20.01 6.93
CA LEU A 70 6.54 -21.10 6.50
C LEU A 70 5.25 -20.55 5.92
N ILE A 71 4.68 -19.50 6.51
CA ILE A 71 3.51 -18.80 5.95
C ILE A 71 3.83 -18.23 4.55
N CYS A 72 4.92 -17.49 4.41
CA CYS A 72 5.34 -16.92 3.13
C CYS A 72 5.56 -18.02 2.07
N ARG A 73 6.24 -19.08 2.44
CA ARG A 73 6.47 -20.24 1.57
C ARG A 73 5.16 -20.93 1.17
N CYS A 74 4.22 -21.11 2.09
CA CYS A 74 2.91 -21.67 1.78
C CYS A 74 2.16 -20.82 0.74
N VAL A 75 2.16 -19.48 0.91
CA VAL A 75 1.55 -18.55 -0.04
C VAL A 75 2.28 -18.60 -1.38
N GLU A 76 3.60 -18.60 -1.38
CA GLU A 76 4.43 -18.67 -2.57
C GLU A 76 4.17 -19.93 -3.39
N GLU A 77 4.33 -21.13 -2.79
CA GLU A 77 4.26 -22.40 -3.49
C GLU A 77 2.85 -22.78 -3.94
N ASN A 78 1.81 -22.37 -3.20
CA ASN A 78 0.44 -22.76 -3.50
C ASN A 78 -0.32 -21.73 -4.35
N PHE A 79 0.09 -20.46 -4.34
CA PHE A 79 -0.64 -19.38 -4.99
C PHE A 79 0.24 -18.57 -5.94
N LEU A 80 1.30 -17.89 -5.47
CA LEU A 80 2.07 -16.98 -6.32
C LEU A 80 2.72 -17.69 -7.51
N SER A 81 3.22 -18.90 -7.32
CA SER A 81 3.85 -19.71 -8.39
C SER A 81 2.87 -20.19 -9.48
N LYS A 82 1.57 -20.03 -9.25
CA LYS A 82 0.50 -20.57 -10.14
C LYS A 82 -0.47 -19.48 -10.61
N ALA A 83 -0.31 -18.26 -10.12
CA ALA A 83 -1.15 -17.14 -10.48
C ALA A 83 -0.74 -16.56 -11.84
N ASP A 84 -1.70 -16.05 -12.59
CA ASP A 84 -1.44 -15.26 -13.81
C ASP A 84 -1.24 -13.78 -13.43
N TYR A 85 -1.88 -13.32 -12.33
CA TYR A 85 -1.83 -11.94 -11.83
C TYR A 85 -1.92 -11.92 -10.30
N LEU A 86 -1.32 -10.91 -9.67
CA LEU A 86 -1.41 -10.69 -8.23
C LEU A 86 -1.93 -9.29 -7.90
N ILE A 87 -2.86 -9.23 -6.97
CA ILE A 87 -3.22 -8.00 -6.26
C ILE A 87 -2.93 -8.24 -4.77
N ASP A 88 -1.88 -7.60 -4.26
CA ASP A 88 -1.44 -7.74 -2.87
C ASP A 88 -1.95 -6.54 -2.04
N TYR A 89 -2.99 -6.77 -1.25
CA TYR A 89 -3.66 -5.72 -0.51
C TYR A 89 -2.94 -5.34 0.77
N HIS A 90 -2.58 -4.05 0.82
CA HIS A 90 -2.16 -3.38 2.03
C HIS A 90 -3.03 -2.15 2.31
N VAL A 91 -3.05 -1.68 3.53
CA VAL A 91 -3.82 -0.51 3.95
C VAL A 91 -3.12 0.20 5.10
N GLY A 92 -3.49 1.45 5.35
CA GLY A 92 -3.07 2.15 6.56
C GLY A 92 -3.63 1.47 7.82
N THR A 93 -2.88 1.56 8.90
CA THR A 93 -3.28 1.10 10.22
C THR A 93 -4.11 2.15 10.95
N TRP A 94 -4.34 1.99 12.25
CA TRP A 94 -5.09 2.97 13.03
C TRP A 94 -4.43 4.35 13.00
N GLY A 95 -5.18 5.35 12.54
CA GLY A 95 -4.73 6.73 12.43
C GLY A 95 -3.81 7.05 11.26
N ASN A 96 -3.41 6.05 10.47
CA ASN A 96 -2.64 6.20 9.24
C ASN A 96 -3.50 5.88 8.02
N ARG A 97 -3.33 6.66 6.96
CA ARG A 97 -3.99 6.47 5.68
C ARG A 97 -2.97 6.30 4.58
N MET A 98 -3.10 5.22 3.85
CA MET A 98 -2.42 4.99 2.59
C MET A 98 -3.29 5.45 1.42
N ALA A 99 -2.67 5.87 0.32
CA ALA A 99 -3.39 6.44 -0.82
C ALA A 99 -2.60 6.32 -2.13
N ASP A 100 -2.15 5.11 -2.45
CA ASP A 100 -1.42 4.83 -3.70
C ASP A 100 -1.63 3.41 -4.21
N ILE A 101 -1.28 3.19 -5.48
CA ILE A 101 -1.20 1.88 -6.10
C ILE A 101 0.25 1.62 -6.49
N GLY A 102 0.90 0.72 -5.79
CA GLY A 102 2.24 0.26 -6.11
C GLY A 102 2.27 -0.68 -7.32
N TYR A 103 3.26 -0.54 -8.18
CA TYR A 103 3.57 -1.48 -9.26
C TYR A 103 5.08 -1.64 -9.40
N GLY A 104 5.54 -2.81 -9.86
CA GLY A 104 6.96 -3.04 -10.13
C GLY A 104 7.41 -2.28 -11.38
N SER A 105 8.31 -1.30 -11.19
CA SER A 105 8.78 -0.41 -12.27
C SER A 105 10.10 -0.85 -12.91
N ASP A 106 10.79 -1.81 -12.31
CA ASP A 106 12.11 -2.27 -12.72
C ASP A 106 12.21 -3.81 -12.84
N TYR A 107 11.10 -4.45 -13.16
CA TYR A 107 11.15 -5.86 -13.57
C TYR A 107 12.08 -6.04 -14.77
N PRO A 108 12.80 -7.17 -14.87
CA PRO A 108 13.68 -7.43 -16.02
C PRO A 108 12.93 -7.49 -17.36
N ASP A 109 11.68 -7.92 -17.34
CA ASP A 109 10.81 -7.97 -18.52
C ASP A 109 9.97 -6.69 -18.63
N ALA A 110 10.14 -5.96 -19.73
CA ALA A 110 9.41 -4.74 -20.02
C ALA A 110 7.90 -4.96 -20.19
N GLU A 111 7.49 -6.14 -20.68
CA GLU A 111 6.06 -6.49 -20.82
C GLU A 111 5.43 -6.67 -19.44
N LEU A 112 6.15 -7.26 -18.49
CA LEU A 112 5.71 -7.39 -17.11
C LEU A 112 5.51 -6.02 -16.46
N VAL A 113 6.44 -5.07 -16.68
CA VAL A 113 6.28 -3.67 -16.23
C VAL A 113 5.05 -3.03 -16.86
N ARG A 114 4.86 -3.19 -18.18
CA ARG A 114 3.72 -2.64 -18.92
C ARG A 114 2.38 -3.13 -18.36
N ILE A 115 2.26 -4.44 -18.13
CA ILE A 115 1.03 -5.03 -17.60
C ILE A 115 0.78 -4.56 -16.17
N SER A 116 1.78 -4.60 -15.28
CA SER A 116 1.66 -4.16 -13.90
C SER A 116 1.24 -2.69 -13.82
N ARG A 117 1.85 -1.81 -14.62
CA ARG A 117 1.48 -0.41 -14.72
C ARG A 117 0.07 -0.22 -15.27
N GLY A 118 -0.34 -1.01 -16.26
CA GLY A 118 -1.70 -1.02 -16.80
C GLY A 118 -2.73 -1.42 -15.74
N MET A 119 -2.46 -2.46 -14.95
CA MET A 119 -3.27 -2.87 -13.80
C MET A 119 -3.38 -1.73 -12.77
N ALA A 120 -2.27 -1.04 -12.45
CA ALA A 120 -2.28 0.07 -11.51
C ALA A 120 -3.13 1.23 -12.01
N LYS A 121 -3.06 1.60 -13.29
CA LYS A 121 -3.93 2.61 -13.90
C LYS A 121 -5.40 2.20 -13.90
N ALA A 122 -5.69 0.95 -14.26
CA ALA A 122 -7.05 0.40 -14.31
C ALA A 122 -7.73 0.33 -12.92
N TYR A 123 -6.95 0.47 -11.83
CA TYR A 123 -7.49 0.58 -10.48
C TYR A 123 -8.19 1.93 -10.24
N CYS A 124 -7.96 2.92 -11.10
CA CYS A 124 -8.58 4.25 -11.04
C CYS A 124 -8.37 4.95 -9.68
N PHE A 125 -7.13 4.95 -9.20
CA PHE A 125 -6.74 5.75 -8.04
C PHE A 125 -5.63 6.73 -8.46
N PRO A 126 -5.69 8.02 -8.08
CA PRO A 126 -4.90 9.06 -8.73
C PRO A 126 -3.41 9.06 -8.41
N VAL A 127 -2.93 8.13 -7.58
CA VAL A 127 -1.50 8.01 -7.24
C VAL A 127 -0.99 6.62 -7.63
N LEU A 128 0.01 6.60 -8.49
CA LEU A 128 0.76 5.40 -8.86
C LEU A 128 2.14 5.46 -8.21
N HIS A 129 2.56 4.40 -7.56
CA HIS A 129 3.89 4.31 -6.96
C HIS A 129 4.77 3.36 -7.77
N ALA A 130 5.73 3.92 -8.49
CA ALA A 130 6.70 3.17 -9.29
C ALA A 130 7.75 2.50 -8.36
N MET A 131 7.43 1.32 -7.85
CA MET A 131 8.27 0.61 -6.88
C MET A 131 9.46 -0.05 -7.56
N ARG A 132 10.66 0.17 -6.99
CA ARG A 132 11.88 -0.52 -7.42
C ARG A 132 12.06 -1.79 -6.60
N LEU A 133 12.11 -2.93 -7.32
CA LEU A 133 12.15 -4.27 -6.73
C LEU A 133 13.50 -4.96 -6.96
N ASN A 134 14.55 -4.20 -7.23
CA ASN A 134 15.89 -4.72 -7.51
C ASN A 134 16.31 -5.84 -6.56
N GLN A 135 16.93 -6.89 -7.09
CA GLN A 135 17.47 -7.98 -6.30
C GLN A 135 18.42 -7.44 -5.21
N GLY A 136 18.28 -7.98 -3.99
CA GLY A 136 19.07 -7.55 -2.84
C GLY A 136 18.43 -6.45 -1.99
N THR A 137 17.36 -5.80 -2.45
CA THR A 137 16.60 -4.85 -1.63
C THR A 137 15.58 -5.57 -0.73
N HIS A 138 15.10 -4.88 0.30
CA HIS A 138 13.99 -5.39 1.10
C HIS A 138 12.72 -5.60 0.26
N SER A 139 12.49 -4.76 -0.76
CA SER A 139 11.34 -4.83 -1.64
C SER A 139 11.35 -6.06 -2.57
N ALA A 140 12.51 -6.60 -2.91
CA ALA A 140 12.60 -7.85 -3.68
C ALA A 140 12.02 -9.07 -2.94
N ARG A 141 11.89 -8.99 -1.60
CA ARG A 141 11.42 -10.07 -0.75
C ARG A 141 9.99 -9.87 -0.22
N ASN A 142 9.23 -8.93 -0.79
CA ASN A 142 7.80 -8.82 -0.56
C ASN A 142 7.02 -9.76 -1.53
N ALA A 143 5.71 -9.91 -1.32
CA ALA A 143 4.88 -10.79 -2.16
C ALA A 143 4.90 -10.37 -3.64
N MET A 144 4.80 -9.06 -3.93
CA MET A 144 4.88 -8.52 -5.29
C MET A 144 6.24 -8.76 -5.94
N GLY A 145 7.35 -8.56 -5.19
CA GLY A 145 8.70 -8.83 -5.66
C GLY A 145 8.91 -10.31 -5.97
N CYS A 146 8.44 -11.20 -5.08
CA CYS A 146 8.47 -12.64 -5.31
C CYS A 146 7.67 -13.03 -6.56
N ALA A 147 6.44 -12.54 -6.69
CA ALA A 147 5.58 -12.84 -7.84
C ALA A 147 6.23 -12.40 -9.15
N GLY A 148 6.69 -11.15 -9.24
CA GLY A 148 7.25 -10.60 -10.47
C GLY A 148 8.65 -11.10 -10.80
N LEU A 149 9.59 -11.03 -9.85
CA LEU A 149 11.00 -11.36 -10.11
C LEU A 149 11.27 -12.86 -10.22
N LYS A 150 10.53 -13.70 -9.50
CA LYS A 150 10.75 -15.15 -9.48
C LYS A 150 9.85 -15.90 -10.45
N TYR A 151 8.59 -15.45 -10.58
CA TYR A 151 7.57 -16.19 -11.34
C TYR A 151 7.08 -15.46 -12.60
N GLY A 152 7.51 -14.21 -12.83
CA GLY A 152 7.05 -13.44 -13.98
C GLY A 152 5.57 -13.07 -13.89
N VAL A 153 5.00 -12.99 -12.70
CA VAL A 153 3.59 -12.67 -12.46
C VAL A 153 3.42 -11.17 -12.32
N PRO A 154 2.66 -10.49 -13.20
CA PRO A 154 2.34 -9.08 -13.05
C PRO A 154 1.61 -8.82 -11.74
N ALA A 155 2.03 -7.81 -11.01
CA ALA A 155 1.51 -7.55 -9.68
C ALA A 155 1.32 -6.07 -9.38
N ILE A 156 0.30 -5.76 -8.59
CA ILE A 156 0.09 -4.43 -8.00
C ILE A 156 -0.14 -4.53 -6.49
N VAL A 157 0.15 -3.44 -5.79
CA VAL A 157 -0.09 -3.29 -4.36
C VAL A 157 -1.01 -2.09 -4.13
N PRO A 158 -2.32 -2.27 -4.07
CA PRO A 158 -3.21 -1.22 -3.61
C PRO A 158 -2.99 -0.93 -2.13
N GLU A 159 -2.71 0.33 -1.84
CA GLU A 159 -2.51 0.89 -0.50
C GLU A 159 -3.55 1.99 -0.30
N ILE A 160 -4.83 1.64 -0.17
CA ILE A 160 -5.92 2.60 -0.09
C ILE A 160 -6.72 2.41 1.18
N GLY A 161 -6.78 3.48 1.98
CA GLY A 161 -7.56 3.51 3.20
C GLY A 161 -6.75 3.37 4.46
N GLY A 162 -7.44 3.24 5.57
CA GLY A 162 -6.91 3.15 6.92
C GLY A 162 -8.04 3.09 7.93
N LEU A 163 -7.72 3.05 9.21
CA LEU A 163 -8.68 2.88 10.29
C LEU A 163 -8.73 4.10 11.19
N GLY A 164 -9.87 4.35 11.80
CA GLY A 164 -10.09 5.44 12.76
C GLY A 164 -10.34 6.81 12.11
N PHE A 165 -10.77 6.84 10.86
CA PHE A 165 -11.14 8.06 10.13
C PHE A 165 -12.64 8.35 10.13
N GLY A 166 -13.44 7.43 10.66
CA GLY A 166 -14.89 7.48 10.71
C GLY A 166 -15.57 6.69 9.59
N GLN A 167 -16.75 6.14 9.91
CA GLN A 167 -17.44 5.16 9.07
C GLN A 167 -17.66 5.65 7.62
N ALA A 168 -18.10 6.91 7.45
CA ALA A 168 -18.37 7.44 6.12
C ALA A 168 -17.12 7.48 5.22
N GLN A 169 -15.95 7.81 5.78
CA GLN A 169 -14.70 7.83 5.03
C GLN A 169 -14.20 6.40 4.74
N GLU A 170 -14.34 5.52 5.69
CA GLU A 170 -13.95 4.12 5.55
C GLU A 170 -14.83 3.41 4.52
N ASP A 171 -16.15 3.67 4.52
CA ASP A 171 -17.07 3.18 3.49
C ASP A 171 -16.73 3.71 2.10
N ALA A 172 -16.35 4.99 1.97
CA ALA A 172 -15.93 5.57 0.70
C ALA A 172 -14.68 4.85 0.14
N TRP A 173 -13.69 4.56 0.98
CA TRP A 173 -12.49 3.80 0.56
C TRP A 173 -12.83 2.36 0.16
N ILE A 174 -13.80 1.71 0.81
CA ILE A 174 -14.28 0.40 0.36
C ILE A 174 -14.85 0.50 -1.06
N GLN A 175 -15.68 1.51 -1.36
CA GLN A 175 -16.23 1.70 -2.69
C GLN A 175 -15.15 2.01 -3.74
N ASP A 176 -14.16 2.83 -3.41
CA ASP A 176 -13.02 3.10 -4.28
C ASP A 176 -12.26 1.81 -4.63
N ASN A 177 -12.00 0.97 -3.62
CA ASN A 177 -11.34 -0.31 -3.82
C ASN A 177 -12.18 -1.27 -4.68
N ILE A 178 -13.48 -1.35 -4.47
CA ILE A 178 -14.37 -2.21 -5.28
C ILE A 178 -14.38 -1.75 -6.74
N ARG A 179 -14.51 -0.44 -6.99
CA ARG A 179 -14.43 0.12 -8.34
C ARG A 179 -13.08 -0.25 -9.01
N GLY A 180 -11.97 -0.08 -8.28
CA GLY A 180 -10.64 -0.42 -8.78
C GLY A 180 -10.46 -1.89 -9.08
N LEU A 181 -10.94 -2.77 -8.20
CA LEU A 181 -10.89 -4.22 -8.40
C LEU A 181 -11.68 -4.67 -9.62
N LEU A 182 -12.93 -4.20 -9.76
CA LEU A 182 -13.74 -4.53 -10.93
C LEU A 182 -13.12 -3.97 -12.21
N GLY A 183 -12.55 -2.76 -12.17
CA GLY A 183 -11.77 -2.19 -13.27
C GLY A 183 -10.56 -3.04 -13.66
N ASN A 184 -9.84 -3.59 -12.69
CA ASN A 184 -8.74 -4.53 -12.95
C ASN A 184 -9.23 -5.83 -13.59
N LEU A 185 -10.32 -6.43 -13.12
CA LEU A 185 -10.89 -7.63 -13.73
C LEU A 185 -11.33 -7.36 -15.19
N SER A 186 -11.85 -6.15 -15.47
CA SER A 186 -12.16 -5.74 -16.85
C SER A 186 -10.90 -5.54 -17.69
N PHE A 187 -9.85 -4.91 -17.15
CA PHE A 187 -8.56 -4.73 -17.83
C PHE A 187 -7.91 -6.07 -18.19
N LEU A 188 -8.03 -7.06 -17.33
CA LEU A 188 -7.52 -8.42 -17.52
C LEU A 188 -8.43 -9.30 -18.39
N GLY A 189 -9.55 -8.77 -18.90
CA GLY A 189 -10.50 -9.50 -19.71
C GLY A 189 -11.33 -10.54 -18.95
N MET A 190 -11.30 -10.51 -17.63
CA MET A 190 -12.05 -11.42 -16.76
C MET A 190 -13.51 -11.00 -16.53
N LEU A 191 -13.81 -9.71 -16.73
CA LEU A 191 -15.18 -9.18 -16.75
C LEU A 191 -15.38 -8.34 -18.01
N GLU A 192 -16.62 -8.28 -18.49
CA GLU A 192 -17.04 -7.29 -19.48
C GLU A 192 -17.43 -6.00 -18.74
N GLY A 193 -16.88 -4.88 -19.13
CA GLY A 193 -17.19 -3.59 -18.52
C GLY A 193 -16.21 -2.51 -18.93
N GLU A 194 -16.55 -1.29 -18.58
CA GLU A 194 -15.68 -0.13 -18.78
C GLU A 194 -14.53 -0.14 -17.75
N ILE A 195 -13.33 0.24 -18.18
CA ILE A 195 -12.19 0.40 -17.29
C ILE A 195 -12.21 1.85 -16.79
N PRO A 196 -12.34 2.08 -15.48
CA PRO A 196 -12.49 3.42 -14.92
C PRO A 196 -11.14 4.12 -14.78
N TYR A 197 -10.53 4.57 -15.88
CA TYR A 197 -9.29 5.34 -15.82
C TYR A 197 -9.48 6.73 -15.20
N CYS A 198 -8.52 7.18 -14.41
CA CYS A 198 -8.42 8.59 -14.05
C CYS A 198 -7.92 9.41 -15.26
N GLU A 199 -8.33 10.67 -15.36
CA GLU A 199 -7.83 11.59 -16.39
C GLU A 199 -6.30 11.76 -16.33
N LYS A 200 -5.77 11.83 -15.11
CA LYS A 200 -4.34 11.92 -14.83
C LYS A 200 -3.97 11.20 -13.53
N TYR A 201 -2.71 10.81 -13.44
CA TYR A 201 -2.13 10.16 -12.28
C TYR A 201 -0.88 10.89 -11.82
N LEU A 202 -0.67 11.02 -10.52
CA LEU A 202 0.64 11.32 -9.96
C LEU A 202 1.46 10.03 -9.92
N GLU A 203 2.47 9.91 -10.78
CA GLU A 203 3.40 8.78 -10.75
C GLU A 203 4.58 9.13 -9.84
N VAL A 204 4.63 8.48 -8.68
CA VAL A 204 5.64 8.67 -7.65
C VAL A 204 6.84 7.78 -7.97
N GLY A 205 7.96 8.39 -8.35
CA GLY A 205 9.23 7.67 -8.56
C GLY A 205 10.18 7.79 -7.35
N GLU A 206 10.16 8.94 -6.69
CA GLU A 206 10.91 9.19 -5.46
C GLU A 206 10.02 9.88 -4.43
N TYR A 207 10.16 9.50 -3.18
CA TYR A 207 9.46 10.17 -2.08
C TYR A 207 10.31 10.21 -0.82
N PHE A 208 9.96 11.13 0.06
CA PHE A 208 10.55 11.24 1.39
C PHE A 208 9.55 10.80 2.46
N ARG A 209 10.04 9.98 3.35
CA ARG A 209 9.33 9.62 4.57
C ARG A 209 9.63 10.65 5.64
N VAL A 210 8.60 11.34 6.12
CA VAL A 210 8.70 12.26 7.24
C VAL A 210 8.33 11.53 8.52
N SER A 211 9.31 11.37 9.40
CA SER A 211 9.21 10.62 10.66
C SER A 211 9.82 11.43 11.80
N PRO A 212 9.21 11.44 13.00
CA PRO A 212 9.73 12.17 14.13
C PRO A 212 10.90 11.42 14.79
N LYS A 213 11.78 12.18 15.43
CA LYS A 213 12.83 11.66 16.31
C LYS A 213 12.28 11.38 17.71
N ASN A 214 11.23 12.10 18.10
CA ASN A 214 10.60 12.00 19.41
C ASN A 214 9.23 11.30 19.32
N GLY A 215 8.89 10.51 20.32
CA GLY A 215 7.53 10.01 20.50
C GLY A 215 6.65 11.09 21.13
N GLY A 216 5.38 11.15 20.75
CA GLY A 216 4.44 12.12 21.29
C GLY A 216 3.12 12.15 20.54
N TYR A 217 2.33 13.18 20.82
CA TYR A 217 1.11 13.46 20.09
C TYR A 217 1.40 14.30 18.85
N VAL A 218 0.93 13.85 17.69
CA VAL A 218 1.05 14.60 16.43
C VAL A 218 -0.10 15.57 16.29
N GLU A 219 0.21 16.85 16.21
CA GLU A 219 -0.70 17.93 15.89
C GLU A 219 -0.43 18.38 14.45
N LEU A 220 -1.40 18.15 13.55
CA LEU A 220 -1.25 18.54 12.16
C LEU A 220 -1.33 20.04 11.98
N ALA A 221 -0.39 20.62 11.23
CA ALA A 221 -0.40 22.03 10.82
C ALA A 221 -1.18 22.25 9.50
N LEU A 222 -1.56 21.16 8.83
CA LEU A 222 -2.36 21.16 7.60
C LEU A 222 -3.82 20.81 7.93
N PRO A 223 -4.83 21.39 7.22
CA PRO A 223 -6.25 21.22 7.53
C PRO A 223 -6.76 19.77 7.46
N SER A 224 -6.13 18.93 6.70
CA SER A 224 -6.18 17.48 6.70
C SER A 224 -5.05 17.01 5.79
N ALA A 225 -4.31 16.00 6.18
CA ALA A 225 -3.38 15.37 5.27
C ALA A 225 -4.16 14.55 4.23
N GLY A 226 -4.91 15.23 3.37
CA GLY A 226 -5.58 14.65 2.21
C GLY A 226 -4.53 14.11 1.25
N ALA A 227 -4.82 13.00 0.54
CA ALA A 227 -4.00 12.60 -0.59
C ALA A 227 -3.90 13.78 -1.58
N LEU A 228 -2.73 13.93 -2.20
CA LEU A 228 -2.46 14.98 -3.18
C LEU A 228 -2.52 16.41 -2.62
N THR A 229 -2.05 16.59 -1.38
CA THR A 229 -1.87 17.93 -0.80
C THR A 229 -0.50 18.48 -1.22
N PRO A 230 -0.45 19.61 -1.99
CA PRO A 230 0.82 20.22 -2.38
C PRO A 230 1.50 20.87 -1.17
N VAL A 231 2.82 20.73 -1.10
CA VAL A 231 3.65 21.33 -0.04
C VAL A 231 4.93 21.92 -0.64
N LYS A 232 5.47 22.91 0.08
CA LYS A 232 6.74 23.54 -0.26
C LYS A 232 7.85 23.02 0.66
N ARG A 233 9.09 23.04 0.17
CA ARG A 233 10.27 22.79 1.00
C ARG A 233 10.22 23.65 2.26
N ASP A 234 10.56 23.06 3.39
CA ASP A 234 10.54 23.66 4.74
C ASP A 234 9.15 24.09 5.26
N GLN A 235 8.07 23.83 4.53
CA GLN A 235 6.71 24.03 5.04
C GLN A 235 6.47 23.18 6.28
N LEU A 236 5.92 23.79 7.33
CA LEU A 236 5.49 23.06 8.54
C LEU A 236 4.32 22.13 8.20
N LEU A 237 4.48 20.85 8.48
CA LEU A 237 3.47 19.80 8.26
C LEU A 237 2.76 19.40 9.56
N ALA A 238 3.51 19.28 10.64
CA ALA A 238 2.99 18.90 11.95
C ALA A 238 3.95 19.31 13.08
N ARG A 239 3.44 19.27 14.30
CA ARG A 239 4.22 19.33 15.54
C ARG A 239 4.09 18.02 16.31
N VAL A 240 5.15 17.61 16.97
CA VAL A 240 5.13 16.52 17.95
C VAL A 240 5.09 17.15 19.34
N ILE A 241 4.05 16.84 20.07
CA ILE A 241 3.77 17.42 21.40
C ILE A 241 4.05 16.37 22.47
N ASP A 242 4.76 16.76 23.51
CA ASP A 242 4.91 15.91 24.71
C ASP A 242 3.55 15.73 25.41
N PRO A 243 3.03 14.51 25.53
CA PRO A 243 1.72 14.26 26.14
C PRO A 243 1.67 14.54 27.65
N LYS A 244 2.82 14.77 28.31
CA LYS A 244 2.91 15.05 29.76
C LYS A 244 3.01 16.53 30.05
N THR A 245 3.78 17.27 29.25
CA THR A 245 4.07 18.70 29.47
C THR A 245 3.36 19.62 28.50
N PHE A 246 2.79 19.06 27.41
CA PHE A 246 2.16 19.78 26.31
C PHE A 246 3.11 20.73 25.55
N GLN A 247 4.41 20.56 25.73
CA GLN A 247 5.42 21.34 25.00
C GLN A 247 5.68 20.72 23.62
N VAL A 248 6.02 21.58 22.66
CA VAL A 248 6.46 21.15 21.32
C VAL A 248 7.85 20.53 21.45
N LEU A 249 7.97 19.25 21.13
CA LEU A 249 9.24 18.53 21.12
C LEU A 249 9.95 18.66 19.78
N GLU A 250 9.19 18.73 18.67
CA GLU A 250 9.74 18.69 17.32
C GLU A 250 8.74 19.29 16.33
N GLU A 251 9.24 19.98 15.31
CA GLU A 251 8.49 20.38 14.13
C GLU A 251 8.85 19.49 12.95
N LEU A 252 7.84 18.90 12.32
CA LEU A 252 7.98 18.10 11.09
C LEU A 252 7.73 19.00 9.90
N ARG A 253 8.74 19.12 9.03
CA ARG A 253 8.71 19.98 7.85
C ARG A 253 8.88 19.18 6.58
N SER A 254 8.37 19.71 5.45
CA SER A 254 8.55 19.09 4.14
C SER A 254 10.02 19.15 3.71
N PRO A 255 10.62 18.02 3.28
CA PRO A 255 12.00 17.98 2.81
C PRO A 255 12.19 18.52 1.38
N CYS A 256 11.08 18.72 0.64
CA CYS A 256 11.11 19.14 -0.78
C CYS A 256 9.85 19.90 -1.15
N ASP A 257 9.85 20.52 -2.33
CA ASP A 257 8.62 20.87 -3.05
C ASP A 257 7.97 19.55 -3.51
N GLY A 258 6.73 19.28 -3.06
CA GLY A 258 6.17 17.95 -3.27
C GLY A 258 4.67 17.85 -3.11
N MET A 259 4.19 16.59 -3.14
CA MET A 259 2.80 16.22 -2.92
C MET A 259 2.71 15.19 -1.78
N ILE A 260 1.94 15.47 -0.75
CA ILE A 260 1.62 14.46 0.27
C ILE A 260 0.69 13.43 -0.36
N PHE A 261 1.07 12.16 -0.36
CA PHE A 261 0.23 11.05 -0.79
C PHE A 261 -0.07 10.05 0.35
N TYR A 262 0.79 9.99 1.35
CA TYR A 262 0.57 9.28 2.60
C TYR A 262 0.47 10.27 3.76
N GLY A 263 -0.41 10.01 4.73
CA GLY A 263 -0.53 10.88 5.89
C GLY A 263 -1.22 10.21 7.06
N CYS A 264 -1.11 10.86 8.22
CA CYS A 264 -1.84 10.47 9.42
C CYS A 264 -2.91 11.51 9.77
N ARG A 265 -3.80 11.13 10.69
CA ARG A 265 -4.61 12.07 11.47
C ARG A 265 -3.82 12.50 12.72
N ASN A 266 -4.37 13.43 13.50
CA ASN A 266 -3.86 13.68 14.84
C ASN A 266 -3.91 12.39 15.68
N TYR A 267 -2.76 11.90 16.14
CA TYR A 267 -2.65 10.67 16.92
C TYR A 267 -1.29 10.56 17.63
N MET A 268 -1.11 9.53 18.43
CA MET A 268 0.16 9.24 19.10
C MET A 268 1.14 8.58 18.10
N VAL A 269 2.39 9.03 18.13
CA VAL A 269 3.46 8.49 17.30
C VAL A 269 4.65 8.06 18.15
N ARG A 270 5.32 6.99 17.75
CA ARG A 270 6.61 6.57 18.30
C ARG A 270 7.78 7.22 17.53
N PRO A 271 8.98 7.29 18.10
CA PRO A 271 10.18 7.68 17.37
C PRO A 271 10.34 6.84 16.09
N GLY A 272 10.64 7.48 14.96
CA GLY A 272 10.75 6.83 13.66
C GLY A 272 9.40 6.37 13.05
N GLY A 273 8.27 6.60 13.72
CA GLY A 273 6.94 6.33 13.16
C GLY A 273 6.70 7.15 11.89
N TRP A 274 5.98 6.59 10.93
CA TRP A 274 5.73 7.26 9.66
C TRP A 274 4.53 8.22 9.78
N VAL A 275 4.76 9.52 9.58
CA VAL A 275 3.73 10.56 9.67
C VAL A 275 3.25 11.00 8.30
N PHE A 276 4.19 11.29 7.37
CA PHE A 276 3.88 11.64 5.99
C PHE A 276 4.79 10.92 5.00
N GLY A 277 4.25 10.68 3.78
CA GLY A 277 5.00 10.42 2.58
C GLY A 277 4.84 11.60 1.63
N VAL A 278 5.94 12.25 1.28
CA VAL A 278 5.97 13.40 0.37
C VAL A 278 6.64 12.98 -0.93
N ALA A 279 5.86 12.85 -2.00
CA ALA A 279 6.38 12.62 -3.34
C ALA A 279 7.25 13.80 -3.76
N ASN A 280 8.48 13.54 -4.19
CA ASN A 280 9.40 14.57 -4.64
C ASN A 280 9.01 15.04 -6.04
N MET A 281 8.57 16.30 -6.16
CA MET A 281 8.20 16.90 -7.44
C MET A 281 9.34 17.69 -8.08
N GLU A 282 10.50 17.74 -7.44
CA GLU A 282 11.68 18.41 -7.96
C GLU A 282 12.36 17.51 -9.01
N HIS A 283 12.89 18.12 -10.08
CA HIS A 283 13.68 17.43 -11.11
C HIS A 283 12.99 16.22 -11.77
N ASP A 284 11.66 16.25 -11.89
CA ASP A 284 10.86 15.15 -12.48
C ASP A 284 11.01 13.79 -11.76
N CYS A 285 11.44 13.78 -10.50
CA CYS A 285 11.53 12.58 -9.67
C CYS A 285 10.17 11.90 -9.46
N SER A 286 9.10 12.72 -9.43
CA SER A 286 7.72 12.30 -9.57
C SER A 286 7.00 13.23 -10.51
N LYS A 287 5.99 12.76 -11.24
CA LYS A 287 5.35 13.55 -12.31
C LYS A 287 3.90 13.17 -12.53
N TRP A 288 3.17 14.09 -13.16
CA TRP A 288 1.83 13.82 -13.66
C TRP A 288 1.90 13.11 -15.02
N VAL A 289 1.12 12.04 -15.17
CA VAL A 289 0.99 11.25 -16.41
C VAL A 289 -0.48 11.10 -16.77
N GLY A 290 -0.78 10.98 -18.07
CA GLY A 290 -2.13 10.73 -18.57
C GLY A 290 -2.60 9.29 -18.37
N ALA A 291 -3.82 9.02 -18.80
CA ALA A 291 -4.40 7.69 -18.84
C ALA A 291 -3.69 6.75 -19.83
N ASP A 292 -3.07 7.31 -20.88
CA ASP A 292 -2.38 6.62 -21.98
C ASP A 292 -1.13 5.84 -21.55
#